data_a0ff1667df051d9d1d716f63cae0b6fc
#
_entry.id   a0ff1667df051d9d1d716f63cae0b6fc
#
_cell.length_a   1.000
_cell.length_b   1.000
_cell.length_c   1.000
_cell.angle_alpha   90.00
_cell.angle_beta   90.00
_cell.angle_gamma   90.00
#
_symmetry.space_group_name_H-M   'P 1'
#
loop_
_entity.id
_entity.type
_entity.pdbx_description
1 polymer ?
#
loop_
_entity_poly.entity_id
_entity_poly.type
_entity_poly.pdbx_seq_one_letter_code
_entity_poly.pdbx_strand_id
1 'polypeptide(L)'
;VSDASTPSLGPRFTQALGLAYELHAGQTRKGSGVPYFGHLLGVTSIVIETGSSEDEAIAALLHDAAEDQGGRETIERIRAEFGDDVAEVVESCSDSLGDPKPPWRERKRAYLEHLEEASASALKVSLADKLHNARTIVVDYRDVGEELWERFNADRDQVLAYYRALAATFSRLTPGALATELAVTVGELDALVAVVSPTSIRPKNQGM
;
A
#
# COMPACT_ATOMS: atom_id res chain seq x y z
N VAL A 1 -18.01 31.66 -8.26
CA VAL A 1 -18.01 30.20 -8.22
C VAL A 1 -17.11 29.76 -9.35
N SER A 2 -15.84 29.40 -9.08
CA SER A 2 -14.94 28.88 -10.09
C SER A 2 -15.48 27.51 -10.52
N ASP A 3 -15.68 27.38 -11.82
CA ASP A 3 -15.97 26.11 -12.49
C ASP A 3 -14.71 25.23 -12.35
N ALA A 4 -14.62 24.55 -11.21
CA ALA A 4 -13.65 23.49 -11.04
C ALA A 4 -14.17 22.33 -11.92
N SER A 5 -13.56 22.18 -13.10
CA SER A 5 -13.86 21.05 -14.00
C SER A 5 -13.84 19.76 -13.16
N THR A 6 -14.97 19.09 -13.12
CA THR A 6 -15.06 17.77 -12.47
C THR A 6 -13.96 16.89 -13.02
N PRO A 7 -13.09 16.29 -12.19
CA PRO A 7 -12.07 15.37 -12.67
C PRO A 7 -12.75 14.28 -13.50
N SER A 8 -12.37 14.16 -14.77
CA SER A 8 -12.92 13.14 -15.64
C SER A 8 -11.81 12.17 -16.03
N LEU A 9 -12.11 10.88 -15.94
CA LEU A 9 -11.22 9.82 -16.40
C LEU A 9 -11.43 9.67 -17.91
N GLY A 10 -10.39 9.91 -18.68
CA GLY A 10 -10.41 9.89 -20.13
C GLY A 10 -9.80 8.61 -20.74
N PRO A 11 -9.50 8.65 -22.06
CA PRO A 11 -8.87 7.53 -22.74
C PRO A 11 -7.51 7.12 -22.17
N ARG A 12 -6.73 8.05 -21.58
CA ARG A 12 -5.45 7.76 -20.93
C ARG A 12 -5.63 6.81 -19.74
N PHE A 13 -6.68 7.03 -18.94
CA PHE A 13 -6.99 6.12 -17.84
C PHE A 13 -7.36 4.71 -18.34
N THR A 14 -8.12 4.60 -19.44
CA THR A 14 -8.43 3.30 -20.05
C THR A 14 -7.17 2.60 -20.57
N GLN A 15 -6.22 3.34 -21.15
CA GLN A 15 -4.92 2.81 -21.56
C GLN A 15 -4.11 2.31 -20.37
N ALA A 16 -4.05 3.08 -19.26
CA ALA A 16 -3.37 2.68 -18.03
C ALA A 16 -3.98 1.42 -17.40
N LEU A 17 -5.32 1.28 -17.44
CA LEU A 17 -6.02 0.08 -16.98
C LEU A 17 -5.59 -1.16 -17.78
N GLY A 18 -5.46 -1.02 -19.11
CA GLY A 18 -4.96 -2.08 -19.98
C GLY A 18 -3.51 -2.46 -19.66
N LEU A 19 -2.64 -1.47 -19.48
CA LEU A 19 -1.24 -1.68 -19.12
C LEU A 19 -1.09 -2.35 -17.75
N ALA A 20 -1.82 -1.88 -16.73
CA ALA A 20 -1.81 -2.49 -15.39
C ALA A 20 -2.25 -3.96 -15.44
N TYR A 21 -3.28 -4.26 -16.21
CA TYR A 21 -3.75 -5.64 -16.41
C TYR A 21 -2.69 -6.50 -17.11
N GLU A 22 -2.07 -5.98 -18.19
CA GLU A 22 -1.00 -6.69 -18.93
C GLU A 22 0.17 -7.04 -18.01
N LEU A 23 0.68 -6.06 -17.27
CA LEU A 23 1.85 -6.22 -16.39
C LEU A 23 1.60 -7.21 -15.24
N HIS A 24 0.39 -7.25 -14.70
CA HIS A 24 0.05 -8.07 -13.54
C HIS A 24 -0.87 -9.27 -13.85
N ALA A 25 -1.05 -9.63 -15.13
CA ALA A 25 -2.01 -10.64 -15.58
C ALA A 25 -1.86 -12.02 -14.91
N GLY A 26 -0.63 -12.42 -14.58
CA GLY A 26 -0.35 -13.70 -13.91
C GLY A 26 -0.07 -13.58 -12.41
N GLN A 27 -0.10 -12.38 -11.87
CA GLN A 27 0.28 -12.13 -10.50
C GLN A 27 -0.87 -12.33 -9.53
N THR A 28 -0.57 -12.98 -8.40
CA THR A 28 -1.53 -13.17 -7.30
C THR A 28 -0.98 -12.58 -6.00
N ARG A 29 -1.87 -12.22 -5.09
CA ARG A 29 -1.50 -11.82 -3.74
C ARG A 29 -0.89 -13.01 -2.98
N LYS A 30 0.22 -12.75 -2.30
CA LYS A 30 0.98 -13.78 -1.57
C LYS A 30 0.09 -14.47 -0.53
N GLY A 31 0.01 -15.79 -0.62
CA GLY A 31 -0.69 -16.65 0.34
C GLY A 31 -2.20 -16.77 0.17
N SER A 32 -2.85 -15.93 -0.65
CA SER A 32 -4.31 -16.03 -0.88
C SER A 32 -4.69 -16.53 -2.28
N GLY A 33 -3.77 -16.42 -3.26
CA GLY A 33 -4.06 -16.78 -4.65
C GLY A 33 -5.02 -15.82 -5.38
N VAL A 34 -5.48 -14.76 -4.73
CA VAL A 34 -6.36 -13.75 -5.32
C VAL A 34 -5.59 -12.94 -6.37
N PRO A 35 -6.17 -12.65 -7.56
CA PRO A 35 -5.53 -11.84 -8.57
C PRO A 35 -5.05 -10.49 -8.03
N TYR A 36 -3.76 -10.15 -8.27
CA TYR A 36 -3.16 -8.91 -7.78
C TYR A 36 -3.85 -7.66 -8.33
N PHE A 37 -4.40 -7.77 -9.53
CA PHE A 37 -5.15 -6.71 -10.18
C PHE A 37 -6.32 -6.16 -9.33
N GLY A 38 -6.93 -7.00 -8.48
CA GLY A 38 -7.94 -6.56 -7.52
C GLY A 38 -7.42 -5.52 -6.52
N HIS A 39 -6.13 -5.64 -6.12
CA HIS A 39 -5.48 -4.64 -5.28
C HIS A 39 -5.31 -3.31 -6.01
N LEU A 40 -4.81 -3.33 -7.24
CA LEU A 40 -4.63 -2.11 -8.04
C LEU A 40 -5.94 -1.35 -8.22
N LEU A 41 -7.03 -2.06 -8.53
CA LEU A 41 -8.37 -1.47 -8.62
C LEU A 41 -8.83 -0.89 -7.27
N GLY A 42 -8.58 -1.58 -6.17
CA GLY A 42 -8.94 -1.12 -4.83
C GLY A 42 -8.21 0.18 -4.43
N VAL A 43 -6.91 0.24 -4.68
CA VAL A 43 -6.11 1.46 -4.45
C VAL A 43 -6.60 2.61 -5.33
N THR A 44 -6.84 2.33 -6.61
CA THR A 44 -7.34 3.32 -7.57
C THR A 44 -8.72 3.85 -7.15
N SER A 45 -9.63 3.00 -6.70
CA SER A 45 -10.94 3.43 -6.18
C SER A 45 -10.79 4.42 -5.03
N ILE A 46 -9.94 4.11 -4.05
CA ILE A 46 -9.68 5.00 -2.91
C ILE A 46 -9.15 6.36 -3.39
N VAL A 47 -8.21 6.37 -4.33
CA VAL A 47 -7.64 7.61 -4.89
C VAL A 47 -8.72 8.44 -5.61
N ILE A 48 -9.53 7.82 -6.47
CA ILE A 48 -10.60 8.50 -7.21
C ILE A 48 -11.62 9.12 -6.24
N GLU A 49 -12.03 8.41 -5.21
CA GLU A 49 -13.01 8.87 -4.21
C GLU A 49 -12.53 10.10 -3.42
N THR A 50 -11.22 10.38 -3.40
CA THR A 50 -10.67 11.60 -2.78
C THR A 50 -10.72 12.85 -3.66
N GLY A 51 -11.28 12.77 -4.86
CA GLY A 51 -11.31 13.88 -5.82
C GLY A 51 -9.96 14.09 -6.52
N SER A 52 -9.31 12.99 -6.93
CA SER A 52 -8.00 12.99 -7.58
C SER A 52 -8.04 13.49 -9.03
N SER A 53 -6.88 13.93 -9.53
CA SER A 53 -6.67 14.12 -10.97
C SER A 53 -6.64 12.79 -11.73
N GLU A 54 -6.74 12.84 -13.08
CA GLU A 54 -6.55 11.64 -13.91
C GLU A 54 -5.15 11.05 -13.75
N ASP A 55 -4.12 11.89 -13.62
CA ASP A 55 -2.73 11.43 -13.44
C ASP A 55 -2.54 10.70 -12.10
N GLU A 56 -3.15 11.17 -11.03
CA GLU A 56 -3.15 10.46 -9.75
C GLU A 56 -3.88 9.11 -9.83
N ALA A 57 -5.00 9.04 -10.55
CA ALA A 57 -5.73 7.79 -10.77
C ALA A 57 -4.94 6.80 -11.64
N ILE A 58 -4.23 7.28 -12.68
CA ILE A 58 -3.32 6.48 -13.49
C ILE A 58 -2.14 5.98 -12.66
N ALA A 59 -1.52 6.86 -11.89
CA ALA A 59 -0.43 6.48 -10.99
C ALA A 59 -0.87 5.44 -9.96
N ALA A 60 -2.09 5.52 -9.43
CA ALA A 60 -2.65 4.53 -8.54
C ALA A 60 -2.83 3.14 -9.19
N LEU A 61 -3.23 3.09 -10.47
CA LEU A 61 -3.27 1.83 -11.23
C LEU A 61 -1.90 1.19 -11.41
N LEU A 62 -0.87 2.02 -11.58
CA LEU A 62 0.48 1.59 -11.96
C LEU A 62 1.48 1.61 -10.80
N HIS A 63 1.05 1.91 -9.56
CA HIS A 63 1.95 2.20 -8.44
C HIS A 63 2.94 1.08 -8.10
N ASP A 64 2.56 -0.18 -8.32
CA ASP A 64 3.42 -1.35 -8.09
C ASP A 64 4.08 -1.89 -9.38
N ALA A 65 3.77 -1.29 -10.54
CA ALA A 65 4.24 -1.80 -11.82
C ALA A 65 5.77 -1.86 -11.91
N ALA A 66 6.45 -0.82 -11.44
CA ALA A 66 7.91 -0.78 -11.49
C ALA A 66 8.58 -1.70 -10.46
N GLU A 67 8.03 -1.75 -9.23
CA GLU A 67 8.61 -2.61 -8.19
C GLU A 67 8.49 -4.10 -8.52
N ASP A 68 7.39 -4.50 -9.14
CA ASP A 68 7.04 -5.90 -9.38
C ASP A 68 7.33 -6.39 -10.81
N GLN A 69 7.39 -5.48 -11.80
CA GLN A 69 7.35 -5.83 -13.23
C GLN A 69 8.36 -5.02 -14.08
N GLY A 70 9.66 -5.12 -13.79
CA GLY A 70 10.69 -4.63 -14.71
C GLY A 70 11.48 -3.39 -14.25
N GLY A 71 11.25 -2.88 -13.05
CA GLY A 71 12.09 -1.84 -12.46
C GLY A 71 12.13 -0.54 -13.26
N ARG A 72 13.33 -0.02 -13.51
CA ARG A 72 13.53 1.25 -14.23
C ARG A 72 13.01 1.25 -15.65
N GLU A 73 13.06 0.12 -16.36
CA GLU A 73 12.53 0.03 -17.72
C GLU A 73 11.01 0.28 -17.73
N THR A 74 10.30 -0.23 -16.75
CA THR A 74 8.87 0.04 -16.58
C THR A 74 8.59 1.50 -16.23
N ILE A 75 9.42 2.16 -15.41
CA ILE A 75 9.31 3.62 -15.16
C ILE A 75 9.46 4.40 -16.47
N GLU A 76 10.45 4.09 -17.32
CA GLU A 76 10.63 4.79 -18.60
C GLU A 76 9.48 4.54 -19.58
N ARG A 77 8.90 3.33 -19.59
CA ARG A 77 7.70 3.03 -20.36
C ARG A 77 6.51 3.88 -19.86
N ILE A 78 6.30 3.95 -18.55
CA ILE A 78 5.22 4.77 -17.95
C ILE A 78 5.44 6.25 -18.29
N ARG A 79 6.67 6.74 -18.22
CA ARG A 79 7.03 8.11 -18.58
C ARG A 79 6.71 8.43 -20.02
N ALA A 80 7.05 7.54 -20.94
CA ALA A 80 6.79 7.71 -22.35
C ALA A 80 5.30 7.69 -22.71
N GLU A 81 4.48 6.86 -22.00
CA GLU A 81 3.07 6.68 -22.30
C GLU A 81 2.16 7.66 -21.55
N PHE A 82 2.53 8.06 -20.29
CA PHE A 82 1.66 8.83 -19.40
C PHE A 82 2.26 10.15 -18.91
N GLY A 83 3.53 10.41 -19.17
CA GLY A 83 4.21 11.65 -18.80
C GLY A 83 5.01 11.57 -17.51
N ASP A 84 5.77 12.64 -17.23
CA ASP A 84 6.70 12.72 -16.12
C ASP A 84 5.97 12.67 -14.77
N ASP A 85 4.88 13.41 -14.61
CA ASP A 85 4.14 13.49 -13.34
C ASP A 85 3.66 12.12 -12.87
N VAL A 86 3.11 11.28 -13.76
CA VAL A 86 2.69 9.91 -13.45
C VAL A 86 3.89 9.04 -13.08
N ALA A 87 4.97 9.11 -13.88
CA ALA A 87 6.16 8.30 -13.65
C ALA A 87 6.85 8.63 -12.31
N GLU A 88 6.93 9.91 -11.95
CA GLU A 88 7.50 10.36 -10.67
C GLU A 88 6.68 9.85 -9.47
N VAL A 89 5.35 9.88 -9.57
CA VAL A 89 4.49 9.33 -8.50
C VAL A 89 4.69 7.82 -8.37
N VAL A 90 4.73 7.07 -9.48
CA VAL A 90 4.95 5.61 -9.47
C VAL A 90 6.34 5.27 -8.91
N GLU A 91 7.39 5.99 -9.32
CA GLU A 91 8.74 5.81 -8.80
C GLU A 91 8.79 6.06 -7.28
N SER A 92 8.12 7.12 -6.81
CA SER A 92 8.04 7.47 -5.39
C SER A 92 7.25 6.44 -4.54
N CYS A 93 6.31 5.71 -5.13
CA CYS A 93 5.56 4.65 -4.45
C CYS A 93 6.39 3.37 -4.28
N SER A 94 7.44 3.16 -5.08
CA SER A 94 8.28 1.96 -5.08
C SER A 94 9.27 1.98 -3.90
N ASP A 95 9.33 0.91 -3.11
CA ASP A 95 10.29 0.83 -1.99
C ASP A 95 11.68 0.31 -2.43
N SER A 96 11.80 -0.25 -3.64
CA SER A 96 13.05 -0.66 -4.27
C SER A 96 12.86 -1.00 -5.74
N LEU A 97 13.67 -0.40 -6.59
CA LEU A 97 13.76 -0.73 -8.04
C LEU A 97 15.01 -1.58 -8.35
N GLY A 98 15.78 -1.94 -7.34
CA GLY A 98 17.02 -2.72 -7.49
C GLY A 98 16.80 -4.23 -7.38
N ASP A 99 17.69 -5.00 -8.03
CA ASP A 99 17.80 -6.44 -7.88
C ASP A 99 19.27 -6.80 -7.61
N PRO A 100 19.60 -7.49 -6.49
CA PRO A 100 18.68 -7.97 -5.46
C PRO A 100 18.09 -6.83 -4.59
N LYS A 101 16.85 -7.00 -4.14
CA LYS A 101 16.21 -6.05 -3.20
C LYS A 101 16.96 -6.08 -1.85
N PRO A 102 17.21 -4.92 -1.21
CA PRO A 102 17.78 -4.86 0.15
C PRO A 102 16.92 -5.60 1.17
N PRO A 103 17.46 -5.91 2.38
CA PRO A 103 16.69 -6.52 3.46
C PRO A 103 15.40 -5.74 3.78
N TRP A 104 14.32 -6.45 4.13
CA TRP A 104 12.99 -5.88 4.35
C TRP A 104 13.02 -4.65 5.29
N ARG A 105 13.70 -4.75 6.42
CA ARG A 105 13.78 -3.69 7.43
C ARG A 105 14.45 -2.42 6.90
N GLU A 106 15.49 -2.57 6.10
CA GLU A 106 16.20 -1.44 5.50
C GLU A 106 15.32 -0.71 4.48
N ARG A 107 14.64 -1.47 3.60
CA ARG A 107 13.71 -0.92 2.61
C ARG A 107 12.57 -0.15 3.29
N LYS A 108 11.94 -0.74 4.33
CA LYS A 108 10.81 -0.10 5.01
C LYS A 108 11.23 1.16 5.77
N ARG A 109 12.46 1.20 6.32
CA ARG A 109 13.01 2.42 6.90
C ARG A 109 13.26 3.49 5.83
N ALA A 110 13.96 3.13 4.76
CA ALA A 110 14.24 4.06 3.66
C ALA A 110 12.94 4.60 3.04
N TYR A 111 11.90 3.77 2.89
CA TYR A 111 10.60 4.21 2.42
C TYR A 111 9.94 5.24 3.35
N LEU A 112 9.97 5.03 4.68
CA LEU A 112 9.43 6.00 5.64
C LEU A 112 10.19 7.33 5.59
N GLU A 113 11.52 7.29 5.43
CA GLU A 113 12.36 8.47 5.25
C GLU A 113 12.04 9.20 3.95
N HIS A 114 11.84 8.45 2.85
CA HIS A 114 11.47 9.01 1.55
C HIS A 114 10.11 9.72 1.55
N LEU A 115 9.13 9.26 2.33
CA LEU A 115 7.82 9.92 2.45
C LEU A 115 7.92 11.38 2.91
N GLU A 116 8.97 11.76 3.66
CA GLU A 116 9.17 13.14 4.12
C GLU A 116 9.40 14.13 2.96
N GLU A 117 9.90 13.64 1.83
CA GLU A 117 10.23 14.44 0.64
C GLU A 117 9.26 14.21 -0.52
N ALA A 118 8.30 13.29 -0.35
CA ALA A 118 7.36 12.89 -1.39
C ALA A 118 6.37 14.01 -1.74
N SER A 119 5.98 14.10 -3.02
CA SER A 119 4.96 15.03 -3.48
C SER A 119 3.58 14.71 -2.89
N ALA A 120 2.67 15.69 -2.89
CA ALA A 120 1.30 15.49 -2.42
C ALA A 120 0.58 14.35 -3.14
N SER A 121 0.79 14.20 -4.45
CA SER A 121 0.22 13.12 -5.26
C SER A 121 0.83 11.76 -4.89
N ALA A 122 2.15 11.68 -4.68
CA ALA A 122 2.80 10.47 -4.22
C ALA A 122 2.34 10.06 -2.82
N LEU A 123 2.22 11.01 -1.89
CA LEU A 123 1.67 10.76 -0.55
C LEU A 123 0.22 10.24 -0.61
N LYS A 124 -0.62 10.78 -1.49
CA LYS A 124 -2.01 10.35 -1.68
C LYS A 124 -2.08 8.91 -2.16
N VAL A 125 -1.34 8.56 -3.22
CA VAL A 125 -1.32 7.20 -3.78
C VAL A 125 -0.72 6.21 -2.79
N SER A 126 0.41 6.55 -2.16
CA SER A 126 1.03 5.73 -1.12
C SER A 126 0.11 5.48 0.07
N LEU A 127 -0.60 6.51 0.54
CA LEU A 127 -1.57 6.37 1.65
C LEU A 127 -2.72 5.44 1.26
N ALA A 128 -3.26 5.57 0.04
CA ALA A 128 -4.33 4.70 -0.46
C ALA A 128 -3.87 3.23 -0.55
N ASP A 129 -2.64 2.97 -1.02
CA ASP A 129 -2.05 1.63 -1.03
C ASP A 129 -1.92 1.07 0.40
N LYS A 130 -1.35 1.83 1.32
CA LYS A 130 -1.14 1.36 2.69
C LYS A 130 -2.47 1.13 3.43
N LEU A 131 -3.48 1.97 3.18
CA LEU A 131 -4.83 1.77 3.69
C LEU A 131 -5.47 0.49 3.12
N HIS A 132 -5.41 0.28 1.80
CA HIS A 132 -5.94 -0.93 1.17
C HIS A 132 -5.25 -2.18 1.72
N ASN A 133 -3.93 -2.15 1.86
CA ASN A 133 -3.17 -3.26 2.43
C ASN A 133 -3.53 -3.50 3.92
N ALA A 134 -3.65 -2.46 4.75
CA ALA A 134 -4.04 -2.59 6.15
C ALA A 134 -5.43 -3.21 6.29
N ARG A 135 -6.42 -2.77 5.49
CA ARG A 135 -7.76 -3.37 5.44
C ARG A 135 -7.72 -4.85 5.08
N THR A 136 -6.91 -5.21 4.08
CA THR A 136 -6.73 -6.61 3.69
C THR A 136 -6.13 -7.45 4.82
N ILE A 137 -5.10 -6.93 5.51
CA ILE A 137 -4.48 -7.60 6.67
C ILE A 137 -5.51 -7.84 7.77
N VAL A 138 -6.36 -6.86 8.09
CA VAL A 138 -7.43 -7.00 9.09
C VAL A 138 -8.42 -8.10 8.70
N VAL A 139 -8.86 -8.12 7.43
CA VAL A 139 -9.79 -9.14 6.92
C VAL A 139 -9.16 -10.52 6.96
N ASP A 140 -7.93 -10.66 6.46
CA ASP A 140 -7.21 -11.93 6.42
C ASP A 140 -6.89 -12.44 7.84
N TYR A 141 -6.51 -11.54 8.78
CA TYR A 141 -6.25 -11.95 10.16
C TYR A 141 -7.50 -12.47 10.87
N ARG A 142 -8.68 -11.92 10.57
CA ARG A 142 -9.96 -12.44 11.08
C ARG A 142 -10.30 -13.84 10.56
N ASP A 143 -9.84 -14.15 9.33
CA ASP A 143 -10.10 -15.43 8.69
C ASP A 143 -9.10 -16.51 9.12
N VAL A 144 -7.79 -16.22 9.09
CA VAL A 144 -6.74 -17.21 9.30
C VAL A 144 -5.91 -17.00 10.59
N GLY A 145 -6.12 -15.92 11.34
CA GLY A 145 -5.41 -15.64 12.59
C GLY A 145 -3.91 -15.51 12.43
N GLU A 146 -3.14 -16.11 13.35
CA GLU A 146 -1.67 -16.02 13.38
C GLU A 146 -0.98 -16.61 12.15
N GLU A 147 -1.61 -17.49 11.38
CA GLU A 147 -1.08 -18.06 10.14
C GLU A 147 -0.86 -16.98 9.06
N LEU A 148 -1.55 -15.84 9.17
CA LEU A 148 -1.36 -14.70 8.28
C LEU A 148 0.10 -14.27 8.20
N TRP A 149 0.82 -14.27 9.32
CA TRP A 149 2.18 -13.73 9.39
C TRP A 149 3.20 -14.51 8.56
N GLU A 150 2.93 -15.77 8.22
CA GLU A 150 3.76 -16.60 7.34
C GLU A 150 3.80 -16.06 5.90
N ARG A 151 2.85 -15.22 5.51
CA ARG A 151 2.81 -14.56 4.20
C ARG A 151 3.82 -13.41 4.06
N PHE A 152 4.36 -12.92 5.18
CA PHE A 152 5.29 -11.78 5.19
C PHE A 152 6.75 -12.23 5.22
N ASN A 153 7.65 -11.36 4.73
CA ASN A 153 9.10 -11.54 4.83
C ASN A 153 9.67 -10.92 6.14
N ALA A 154 8.82 -10.70 7.12
CA ALA A 154 9.12 -10.12 8.43
C ALA A 154 8.22 -10.77 9.47
N ASP A 155 8.63 -10.77 10.74
CA ASP A 155 7.80 -11.27 11.81
C ASP A 155 6.61 -10.33 12.10
N ARG A 156 5.63 -10.86 12.84
CA ARG A 156 4.41 -10.13 13.23
C ARG A 156 4.71 -8.75 13.83
N ASP A 157 5.61 -8.71 14.80
CA ASP A 157 5.88 -7.49 15.56
C ASP A 157 6.56 -6.41 14.69
N GLN A 158 7.39 -6.83 13.73
CA GLN A 158 7.99 -5.95 12.73
C GLN A 158 6.93 -5.38 11.78
N VAL A 159 5.99 -6.21 11.31
CA VAL A 159 4.89 -5.77 10.43
C VAL A 159 4.01 -4.77 11.17
N LEU A 160 3.57 -5.07 12.40
CA LEU A 160 2.76 -4.17 13.23
C LEU A 160 3.48 -2.85 13.50
N ALA A 161 4.77 -2.90 13.87
CA ALA A 161 5.57 -1.70 14.10
C ALA A 161 5.65 -0.81 12.83
N TYR A 162 5.81 -1.42 11.67
CA TYR A 162 5.82 -0.70 10.39
C TYR A 162 4.49 -0.01 10.09
N TYR A 163 3.36 -0.70 10.27
CA TYR A 163 2.04 -0.09 10.04
C TYR A 163 1.72 1.03 11.03
N ARG A 164 2.13 0.90 12.30
CA ARG A 164 2.04 1.99 13.29
C ARG A 164 2.87 3.21 12.88
N ALA A 165 4.09 2.99 12.39
CA ALA A 165 4.94 4.06 11.87
C ALA A 165 4.32 4.74 10.65
N LEU A 166 3.76 3.97 9.69
CA LEU A 166 3.03 4.51 8.54
C LEU A 166 1.84 5.38 8.98
N ALA A 167 1.00 4.89 9.89
CA ALA A 167 -0.15 5.63 10.38
C ALA A 167 0.27 6.95 11.03
N ALA A 168 1.31 6.95 11.85
CA ALA A 168 1.87 8.17 12.47
C ALA A 168 2.44 9.13 11.42
N THR A 169 3.20 8.63 10.43
CA THR A 169 3.80 9.43 9.36
C THR A 169 2.74 10.10 8.50
N PHE A 170 1.76 9.34 8.01
CA PHE A 170 0.68 9.90 7.18
C PHE A 170 -0.24 10.85 7.96
N SER A 171 -0.50 10.58 9.24
CA SER A 171 -1.28 11.52 10.09
C SER A 171 -0.59 12.88 10.22
N ARG A 172 0.74 12.92 10.14
CA ARG A 172 1.53 14.14 10.21
C ARG A 172 1.70 14.81 8.84
N LEU A 173 2.03 14.04 7.79
CA LEU A 173 2.35 14.58 6.46
C LEU A 173 1.13 14.97 5.65
N THR A 174 0.05 14.19 5.75
CA THR A 174 -1.18 14.41 4.99
C THR A 174 -2.42 14.18 5.87
N PRO A 175 -2.63 15.05 6.90
CA PRO A 175 -3.77 14.91 7.79
C PRO A 175 -5.09 15.01 7.02
N GLY A 176 -6.02 14.10 7.29
CA GLY A 176 -7.31 14.06 6.62
C GLY A 176 -8.04 12.73 6.84
N ALA A 177 -9.15 12.54 6.13
CA ALA A 177 -10.02 11.38 6.30
C ALA A 177 -9.28 10.05 6.06
N LEU A 178 -8.47 9.95 4.97
CA LEU A 178 -7.73 8.73 4.66
C LEU A 178 -6.66 8.40 5.72
N ALA A 179 -5.89 9.39 6.18
CA ALA A 179 -4.89 9.17 7.22
C ALA A 179 -5.54 8.73 8.55
N THR A 180 -6.69 9.34 8.88
CA THR A 180 -7.49 8.93 10.05
C THR A 180 -7.96 7.49 9.90
N GLU A 181 -8.43 7.10 8.71
CA GLU A 181 -8.90 5.75 8.46
C GLU A 181 -7.77 4.72 8.53
N LEU A 182 -6.58 5.05 8.00
CA LEU A 182 -5.40 4.19 8.18
C LEU A 182 -5.08 4.00 9.68
N ALA A 183 -5.08 5.08 10.46
CA ALA A 183 -4.81 4.99 11.90
C ALA A 183 -5.87 4.14 12.64
N VAL A 184 -7.14 4.27 12.30
CA VAL A 184 -8.23 3.45 12.85
C VAL A 184 -8.06 1.99 12.47
N THR A 185 -7.77 1.70 11.19
CA THR A 185 -7.58 0.32 10.70
C THR A 185 -6.37 -0.36 11.37
N VAL A 186 -5.26 0.38 11.55
CA VAL A 186 -4.08 -0.13 12.28
C VAL A 186 -4.40 -0.38 13.75
N GLY A 187 -5.13 0.53 14.39
CA GLY A 187 -5.59 0.33 15.77
C GLY A 187 -6.50 -0.89 15.95
N GLU A 188 -7.34 -1.16 14.96
CA GLU A 188 -8.18 -2.36 14.92
C GLU A 188 -7.34 -3.64 14.79
N LEU A 189 -6.32 -3.65 13.91
CA LEU A 189 -5.40 -4.77 13.78
C LEU A 189 -4.68 -5.04 15.09
N ASP A 190 -4.17 -3.99 15.75
CA ASP A 190 -3.52 -4.11 17.08
C ASP A 190 -4.45 -4.72 18.13
N ALA A 191 -5.71 -4.30 18.15
CA ALA A 191 -6.70 -4.84 19.08
C ALA A 191 -7.00 -6.32 18.82
N LEU A 192 -7.14 -6.72 17.55
CA LEU A 192 -7.36 -8.11 17.15
C LEU A 192 -6.20 -9.01 17.59
N VAL A 193 -4.96 -8.58 17.32
CA VAL A 193 -3.75 -9.34 17.69
C VAL A 193 -3.59 -9.44 19.21
N ALA A 194 -3.92 -8.39 19.97
CA ALA A 194 -3.83 -8.41 21.43
C ALA A 194 -4.81 -9.40 22.08
N VAL A 195 -5.99 -9.57 21.50
CA VAL A 195 -7.01 -10.53 22.02
C VAL A 195 -6.58 -11.98 21.83
N VAL A 196 -5.87 -12.29 20.75
CA VAL A 196 -5.45 -13.66 20.42
C VAL A 196 -4.17 -14.07 21.15
N SER A 197 -3.40 -13.11 21.71
CA SER A 197 -2.21 -13.39 22.51
C SER A 197 -2.61 -13.75 23.94
N PRO A 198 -2.78 -15.04 24.33
CA PRO A 198 -3.15 -15.39 25.70
C PRO A 198 -1.94 -15.14 26.62
N THR A 199 -2.08 -14.21 27.52
CA THR A 199 -1.28 -14.15 28.75
C THR A 199 -1.63 -15.38 29.61
N SER A 200 -1.19 -16.56 29.20
CA SER A 200 -1.31 -17.79 29.97
C SER A 200 -0.15 -17.87 30.96
N ILE A 201 -0.15 -17.00 31.95
CA ILE A 201 0.52 -17.27 33.23
C ILE A 201 -0.51 -17.96 34.11
N ARG A 202 -0.68 -19.27 33.95
CA ARG A 202 -1.18 -20.10 35.07
C ARG A 202 -0.03 -20.24 36.06
N PRO A 203 -0.19 -19.78 37.31
CA PRO A 203 0.76 -20.13 38.37
C PRO A 203 0.75 -21.65 38.51
N LYS A 204 1.93 -22.28 38.44
CA LYS A 204 2.09 -23.67 38.87
C LYS A 204 1.69 -23.74 40.36
N ASN A 205 0.51 -24.30 40.64
CA ASN A 205 0.15 -24.71 41.98
C ASN A 205 1.17 -25.76 42.44
N GLN A 206 2.07 -25.35 43.32
CA GLN A 206 2.82 -26.27 44.14
C GLN A 206 1.81 -26.85 45.16
N GLY A 207 1.29 -28.02 44.84
CA GLY A 207 0.57 -28.86 45.77
C GLY A 207 1.56 -29.68 46.58
N MET A 208 1.43 -29.58 47.87
CA MET A 208 2.08 -30.41 48.88
C MET A 208 1.74 -31.89 48.68
#